data_39fba1a8ac40381be64590fdf7447711
#
_entry.id   39fba1a8ac40381be64590fdf7447711
#
_cell.length_a   1.000
_cell.length_b   1.000
_cell.length_c   1.000
_cell.angle_alpha   90.00
_cell.angle_beta   90.00
_cell.angle_gamma   90.00
#
_symmetry.space_group_name_H-M   'P 1'
#
loop_
_entity.id
_entity.type
_entity.pdbx_description
1 polymer ?
#
loop_
_entity_poly.entity_id
_entity_poly.type
_entity_poly.pdbx_seq_one_letter_code
_entity_poly.pdbx_strand_id
1 'polypeptide(L)'
;MKKPDFTDEQLVAAISAGGQARETALKAIYDDGDLKRMVAAFVRNHQGNATDGQDMFHEGMIVLDRNIREGKFRGEAPVKGYLYSICRFLWMNQLRKQAHTSSVAEVPIAHEPDHLTPEIALMTEERKGVLNRLLKELGERCQQILELWKLSYSMEEIAETLGFSSPDMARKAKYRCHVSLLEIIRNNPHVEQLLSR
;
A
#
# COMPACT_ATOMS: atom_id res chain seq x y z
N MET A 1 17.73 -11.45 -23.83
CA MET A 1 18.47 -10.48 -22.96
C MET A 1 18.06 -10.72 -21.52
N LYS A 2 19.03 -10.94 -20.62
CA LYS A 2 18.76 -11.08 -19.18
C LYS A 2 18.18 -9.75 -18.67
N LYS A 3 17.03 -9.78 -17.96
CA LYS A 3 16.51 -8.59 -17.28
C LYS A 3 17.58 -8.09 -16.31
N PRO A 4 17.88 -6.78 -16.26
CA PRO A 4 18.74 -6.25 -15.22
C PRO A 4 18.06 -6.48 -13.86
N ASP A 5 18.78 -7.16 -12.98
CA ASP A 5 18.33 -7.43 -11.61
C ASP A 5 18.80 -6.26 -10.75
N PHE A 6 17.89 -5.34 -10.44
CA PHE A 6 18.17 -4.17 -9.62
C PHE A 6 17.79 -4.44 -8.17
N THR A 7 18.65 -4.06 -7.22
CA THR A 7 18.24 -3.90 -5.81
C THR A 7 17.37 -2.65 -5.65
N ASP A 8 16.65 -2.54 -4.53
CA ASP A 8 15.83 -1.35 -4.26
C ASP A 8 16.68 -0.07 -4.19
N GLU A 9 17.88 -0.12 -3.57
CA GLU A 9 18.81 0.99 -3.52
C GLU A 9 19.27 1.41 -4.92
N GLN A 10 19.55 0.43 -5.80
CA GLN A 10 19.93 0.71 -7.18
C GLN A 10 18.81 1.34 -7.97
N LEU A 11 17.55 0.90 -7.79
CA LEU A 11 16.38 1.51 -8.40
C LEU A 11 16.23 2.96 -7.95
N VAL A 12 16.29 3.22 -6.66
CA VAL A 12 16.15 4.58 -6.10
C VAL A 12 17.27 5.49 -6.59
N ALA A 13 18.53 5.02 -6.55
CA ALA A 13 19.68 5.78 -7.02
C ALA A 13 19.57 6.12 -8.51
N ALA A 14 19.21 5.13 -9.36
CA ALA A 14 19.07 5.31 -10.79
C ALA A 14 17.92 6.29 -11.16
N ILE A 15 16.77 6.18 -10.48
CA ILE A 15 15.63 7.08 -10.69
C ILE A 15 15.99 8.51 -10.26
N SER A 16 16.67 8.68 -9.12
CA SER A 16 17.10 9.98 -8.62
C SER A 16 18.16 10.62 -9.50
N ALA A 17 19.07 9.84 -10.10
CA ALA A 17 20.11 10.36 -10.99
C ALA A 17 19.55 10.93 -12.31
N GLY A 18 18.36 10.50 -12.75
CA GLY A 18 17.76 10.98 -14.00
C GLY A 18 18.37 10.38 -15.27
N GLY A 19 18.04 10.97 -16.41
CA GLY A 19 18.57 10.57 -17.74
C GLY A 19 18.34 9.08 -18.06
N GLN A 20 19.28 8.47 -18.78
CA GLN A 20 19.18 7.08 -19.23
C GLN A 20 19.10 6.06 -18.08
N ALA A 21 19.74 6.33 -16.94
CA ALA A 21 19.68 5.45 -15.77
C ALA A 21 18.25 5.37 -15.22
N ARG A 22 17.56 6.51 -15.09
CA ARG A 22 16.15 6.58 -14.70
C ARG A 22 15.25 5.79 -15.64
N GLU A 23 15.42 6.01 -16.96
CA GLU A 23 14.60 5.30 -17.97
C GLU A 23 14.77 3.78 -17.87
N THR A 24 16.01 3.32 -17.69
CA THR A 24 16.33 1.90 -17.56
C THR A 24 15.71 1.30 -16.30
N ALA A 25 15.79 2.01 -15.17
CA ALA A 25 15.20 1.58 -13.89
C ALA A 25 13.67 1.54 -13.96
N LEU A 26 13.04 2.60 -14.46
CA LEU A 26 11.59 2.64 -14.64
C LEU A 26 11.10 1.56 -15.60
N LYS A 27 11.85 1.31 -16.68
CA LYS A 27 11.53 0.21 -17.62
C LYS A 27 11.62 -1.15 -16.94
N ALA A 28 12.62 -1.39 -16.08
CA ALA A 28 12.75 -2.66 -15.35
C ALA A 28 11.56 -2.92 -14.42
N ILE A 29 11.06 -1.88 -13.73
CA ILE A 29 9.85 -1.95 -12.91
C ILE A 29 8.61 -2.15 -13.80
N TYR A 30 8.50 -1.39 -14.88
CA TYR A 30 7.38 -1.48 -15.81
C TYR A 30 7.25 -2.86 -16.46
N ASP A 31 8.36 -3.52 -16.77
CA ASP A 31 8.39 -4.85 -17.38
C ASP A 31 8.14 -6.00 -16.35
N ASP A 32 7.88 -5.65 -15.08
CA ASP A 32 7.52 -6.64 -14.06
C ASP A 32 6.07 -7.12 -14.25
N GLY A 33 5.95 -8.30 -14.88
CA GLY A 33 4.64 -8.89 -15.17
C GLY A 33 3.88 -9.35 -13.92
N ASP A 34 4.59 -9.71 -12.84
CA ASP A 34 3.96 -10.14 -11.59
C ASP A 34 3.28 -8.94 -10.92
N LEU A 35 4.00 -7.83 -10.81
CA LEU A 35 3.46 -6.61 -10.23
C LEU A 35 2.24 -6.08 -11.01
N LYS A 36 2.31 -6.09 -12.35
CA LYS A 36 1.15 -5.73 -13.19
C LYS A 36 -0.06 -6.63 -12.93
N ARG A 37 0.16 -7.96 -12.85
CA ARG A 37 -0.91 -8.91 -12.56
C ARG A 37 -1.54 -8.66 -11.19
N MET A 38 -0.74 -8.33 -10.19
CA MET A 38 -1.20 -8.04 -8.84
C MET A 38 -2.06 -6.78 -8.79
N VAL A 39 -1.64 -5.69 -9.44
CA VAL A 39 -2.44 -4.46 -9.54
C VAL A 39 -3.73 -4.72 -10.29
N ALA A 40 -3.68 -5.41 -11.44
CA ALA A 40 -4.87 -5.75 -12.22
C ALA A 40 -5.83 -6.66 -11.45
N ALA A 41 -5.33 -7.62 -10.67
CA ALA A 41 -6.16 -8.46 -9.81
C ALA A 41 -6.84 -7.64 -8.72
N PHE A 42 -6.11 -6.74 -8.05
CA PHE A 42 -6.67 -5.85 -7.05
C PHE A 42 -7.81 -5.00 -7.63
N VAL A 43 -7.58 -4.34 -8.76
CA VAL A 43 -8.57 -3.47 -9.42
C VAL A 43 -9.82 -4.27 -9.81
N ARG A 44 -9.66 -5.47 -10.39
CA ARG A 44 -10.80 -6.34 -10.75
C ARG A 44 -11.61 -6.79 -9.54
N ASN A 45 -10.96 -7.12 -8.44
CA ASN A 45 -11.63 -7.52 -7.20
C ASN A 45 -12.37 -6.35 -6.53
N HIS A 46 -12.11 -5.12 -6.97
CA HIS A 46 -12.73 -3.90 -6.46
C HIS A 46 -13.50 -3.15 -7.58
N GLN A 47 -14.35 -3.84 -8.31
CA GLN A 47 -15.29 -3.28 -9.28
C GLN A 47 -14.66 -2.68 -10.55
N GLY A 48 -13.35 -2.85 -10.77
CA GLY A 48 -12.68 -2.39 -11.99
C GLY A 48 -12.55 -3.48 -13.05
N ASN A 49 -12.02 -3.10 -14.18
CA ASN A 49 -11.73 -3.98 -15.31
C ASN A 49 -10.23 -4.02 -15.63
N ALA A 50 -9.84 -4.73 -16.69
CA ALA A 50 -8.44 -4.90 -17.07
C ALA A 50 -7.78 -3.57 -17.53
N THR A 51 -8.53 -2.70 -18.19
CA THR A 51 -8.07 -1.38 -18.63
C THR A 51 -7.80 -0.49 -17.43
N ASP A 52 -8.73 -0.45 -16.47
CA ASP A 52 -8.57 0.30 -15.23
C ASP A 52 -7.30 -0.13 -14.48
N GLY A 53 -7.01 -1.44 -14.45
CA GLY A 53 -5.79 -1.96 -13.84
C GLY A 53 -4.51 -1.47 -14.52
N GLN A 54 -4.51 -1.37 -15.85
CA GLN A 54 -3.40 -0.81 -16.61
C GLN A 54 -3.23 0.68 -16.35
N ASP A 55 -4.33 1.43 -16.35
CA ASP A 55 -4.31 2.87 -16.11
C ASP A 55 -3.79 3.19 -14.71
N MET A 56 -4.27 2.47 -13.68
CA MET A 56 -3.77 2.61 -12.31
C MET A 56 -2.29 2.27 -12.19
N PHE A 57 -1.81 1.28 -12.95
CA PHE A 57 -0.39 0.97 -12.96
C PHE A 57 0.44 2.08 -13.58
N HIS A 58 -0.01 2.67 -14.70
CA HIS A 58 0.66 3.80 -15.35
C HIS A 58 0.69 5.04 -14.46
N GLU A 59 -0.45 5.42 -13.87
CA GLU A 59 -0.52 6.54 -12.92
C GLU A 59 0.38 6.29 -11.70
N GLY A 60 0.36 5.07 -11.17
CA GLY A 60 1.22 4.66 -10.08
C GLY A 60 2.70 4.83 -10.38
N MET A 61 3.15 4.47 -11.60
CA MET A 61 4.52 4.66 -12.07
C MET A 61 4.91 6.15 -12.11
N ILE A 62 4.01 7.02 -12.56
CA ILE A 62 4.25 8.48 -12.58
C ILE A 62 4.42 9.02 -11.15
N VAL A 63 3.56 8.57 -10.23
CA VAL A 63 3.64 8.98 -8.82
C VAL A 63 4.90 8.43 -8.15
N LEU A 64 5.27 7.17 -8.41
CA LEU A 64 6.50 6.55 -7.90
C LEU A 64 7.73 7.35 -8.32
N ASP A 65 7.87 7.61 -9.61
CA ASP A 65 8.97 8.38 -10.17
C ASP A 65 9.11 9.76 -9.50
N ARG A 66 7.99 10.48 -9.41
CA ARG A 66 7.95 11.78 -8.74
C ARG A 66 8.36 11.68 -7.28
N ASN A 67 7.80 10.74 -6.53
CA ASN A 67 8.06 10.60 -5.10
C ASN A 67 9.52 10.24 -4.80
N ILE A 68 10.16 9.42 -5.64
CA ILE A 68 11.58 9.11 -5.49
C ILE A 68 12.43 10.35 -5.77
N ARG A 69 12.16 11.06 -6.86
CA ARG A 69 12.92 12.28 -7.22
C ARG A 69 12.77 13.44 -6.23
N GLU A 70 11.60 13.53 -5.60
CA GLU A 70 11.32 14.54 -4.56
C GLU A 70 11.78 14.10 -3.15
N GLY A 71 12.43 12.94 -3.01
CA GLY A 71 12.88 12.42 -1.71
C GLY A 71 11.76 12.01 -0.75
N LYS A 72 10.56 11.79 -1.25
CA LYS A 72 9.41 11.36 -0.46
C LYS A 72 9.40 9.85 -0.14
N PHE A 73 10.11 9.07 -0.94
CA PHE A 73 10.29 7.65 -0.69
C PHE A 73 11.34 7.44 0.40
N ARG A 74 10.97 6.84 1.53
CA ARG A 74 11.82 6.71 2.73
C ARG A 74 12.57 5.38 2.81
N GLY A 75 12.36 4.46 1.88
CA GLY A 75 12.99 3.13 1.93
C GLY A 75 12.44 2.21 3.03
N GLU A 76 11.29 2.53 3.62
CA GLU A 76 10.66 1.73 4.68
C GLU A 76 10.00 0.44 4.13
N ALA A 77 9.87 0.34 2.82
CA ALA A 77 9.30 -0.81 2.11
C ALA A 77 10.02 -0.99 0.77
N PRO A 78 9.99 -2.20 0.18
CA PRO A 78 10.48 -2.43 -1.17
C PRO A 78 9.82 -1.52 -2.20
N VAL A 79 10.58 -1.06 -3.20
CA VAL A 79 10.08 -0.15 -4.26
C VAL A 79 8.83 -0.69 -4.94
N LYS A 80 8.79 -2.00 -5.22
CA LYS A 80 7.64 -2.67 -5.83
C LYS A 80 6.40 -2.66 -4.90
N GLY A 81 6.59 -2.91 -3.62
CA GLY A 81 5.54 -2.83 -2.60
C GLY A 81 4.99 -1.41 -2.44
N TYR A 82 5.87 -0.40 -2.51
CA TYR A 82 5.47 0.99 -2.49
C TYR A 82 4.65 1.37 -3.73
N LEU A 83 5.06 0.95 -4.94
CA LEU A 83 4.27 1.15 -6.17
C LEU A 83 2.89 0.50 -6.08
N TYR A 84 2.82 -0.74 -5.59
CA TYR A 84 1.54 -1.40 -5.40
C TYR A 84 0.62 -0.63 -4.45
N SER A 85 1.15 -0.12 -3.35
CA SER A 85 0.40 0.71 -2.39
C SER A 85 -0.11 2.01 -3.02
N ILE A 86 0.69 2.65 -3.90
CA ILE A 86 0.27 3.81 -4.68
C ILE A 86 -0.91 3.45 -5.58
N CYS A 87 -0.81 2.38 -6.38
CA CYS A 87 -1.87 1.94 -7.29
C CYS A 87 -3.18 1.65 -6.53
N ARG A 88 -3.09 0.96 -5.40
CA ARG A 88 -4.24 0.71 -4.53
C ARG A 88 -4.90 2.00 -4.05
N PHE A 89 -4.10 2.92 -3.55
CA PHE A 89 -4.60 4.21 -3.07
C PHE A 89 -5.30 5.01 -4.20
N LEU A 90 -4.71 5.06 -5.38
CA LEU A 90 -5.29 5.72 -6.54
C LEU A 90 -6.64 5.10 -6.92
N TRP A 91 -6.73 3.78 -6.99
CA TRP A 91 -7.97 3.09 -7.32
C TRP A 91 -9.07 3.31 -6.29
N MET A 92 -8.76 3.13 -5.01
CA MET A 92 -9.73 3.35 -3.95
C MET A 92 -10.22 4.80 -3.90
N ASN A 93 -9.35 5.78 -4.17
CA ASN A 93 -9.76 7.18 -4.30
C ASN A 93 -10.66 7.41 -5.51
N GLN A 94 -10.40 6.74 -6.63
CA GLN A 94 -11.26 6.83 -7.82
C GLN A 94 -12.66 6.28 -7.52
N LEU A 95 -12.77 5.13 -6.87
CA LEU A 95 -14.05 4.55 -6.46
C LEU A 95 -14.82 5.47 -5.53
N ARG A 96 -14.17 6.06 -4.53
CA ARG A 96 -14.80 7.00 -3.60
C ARG A 96 -15.33 8.25 -4.34
N LYS A 97 -14.56 8.81 -5.26
CA LYS A 97 -15.02 9.94 -6.09
C LYS A 97 -16.24 9.58 -6.93
N GLN A 98 -16.24 8.40 -7.54
CA GLN A 98 -17.38 7.90 -8.32
C GLN A 98 -18.63 7.71 -7.45
N ALA A 99 -18.49 7.15 -6.24
CA ALA A 99 -19.58 6.99 -5.30
C ALA A 99 -20.17 8.34 -4.84
N HIS A 100 -19.34 9.37 -4.61
CA HIS A 100 -19.81 10.72 -4.28
C HIS A 100 -20.53 11.44 -5.43
N THR A 101 -20.18 11.11 -6.68
CA THR A 101 -20.80 11.72 -7.88
C THR A 101 -22.12 11.03 -8.22
N SER A 102 -22.28 9.77 -7.86
CA SER A 102 -23.51 9.00 -7.99
C SER A 102 -24.26 9.10 -6.65
N SER A 103 -25.14 10.07 -6.51
CA SER A 103 -26.01 10.24 -5.34
C SER A 103 -26.85 8.98 -5.15
N VAL A 104 -26.53 8.17 -4.15
CA VAL A 104 -27.07 6.86 -3.75
C VAL A 104 -26.14 5.70 -4.14
N ALA A 105 -25.13 5.48 -3.32
CA ALA A 105 -24.74 4.15 -2.87
C ALA A 105 -23.69 4.33 -1.75
N GLU A 106 -24.04 3.94 -0.55
CA GLU A 106 -23.05 3.51 0.43
C GLU A 106 -22.08 2.59 -0.32
N VAL A 107 -20.82 3.00 -0.43
CA VAL A 107 -19.78 2.07 -0.85
C VAL A 107 -19.85 0.97 0.18
N PRO A 108 -20.25 -0.26 -0.16
CA PRO A 108 -20.28 -1.33 0.81
C PRO A 108 -18.87 -1.40 1.37
N ILE A 109 -18.73 -1.18 2.67
CA ILE A 109 -17.57 -1.64 3.39
C ILE A 109 -17.71 -3.16 3.31
N ALA A 110 -17.27 -3.72 2.18
CA ALA A 110 -17.18 -5.15 2.02
C ALA A 110 -16.20 -5.61 3.09
N HIS A 111 -16.75 -6.12 4.18
CA HIS A 111 -16.04 -6.94 5.14
C HIS A 111 -15.69 -8.26 4.46
N GLU A 112 -14.90 -8.20 3.40
CA GLU A 112 -14.22 -9.37 2.91
C GLU A 112 -12.76 -9.32 3.37
N PRO A 113 -12.26 -10.38 4.02
CA PRO A 113 -10.93 -10.41 4.63
C PRO A 113 -9.78 -10.54 3.64
N ASP A 114 -9.96 -10.12 2.39
CA ASP A 114 -9.02 -10.44 1.30
C ASP A 114 -8.41 -9.22 0.60
N HIS A 115 -8.03 -8.21 1.38
CA HIS A 115 -7.34 -7.04 0.83
C HIS A 115 -5.83 -7.13 1.04
N LEU A 116 -5.25 -7.97 0.22
CA LEU A 116 -3.86 -8.37 0.28
C LEU A 116 -2.97 -7.32 -0.38
N THR A 117 -2.04 -6.73 0.40
CA THR A 117 -0.78 -6.27 -0.19
C THR A 117 -0.08 -7.48 -0.83
N PRO A 118 0.89 -7.31 -1.74
CA PRO A 118 1.64 -8.45 -2.28
C PRO A 118 2.20 -9.36 -1.20
N GLU A 119 2.65 -8.78 -0.10
CA GLU A 119 3.13 -9.53 1.05
C GLU A 119 1.98 -10.26 1.76
N ILE A 120 0.80 -9.64 1.86
CA ILE A 120 -0.38 -10.24 2.49
C ILE A 120 -1.05 -11.27 1.56
N ALA A 121 -0.98 -11.13 0.22
CA ALA A 121 -1.49 -12.13 -0.73
C ALA A 121 -0.74 -13.47 -0.62
N LEU A 122 0.51 -13.43 -0.19
CA LEU A 122 1.35 -14.59 0.09
C LEU A 122 1.30 -15.01 1.56
N MET A 123 0.62 -14.25 2.44
CA MET A 123 0.48 -14.63 3.84
C MET A 123 -0.45 -15.82 3.99
N THR A 124 0.02 -16.87 4.66
CA THR A 124 -0.83 -17.99 5.08
C THR A 124 -1.90 -17.51 6.07
N GLU A 125 -2.98 -18.26 6.22
CA GLU A 125 -4.03 -17.97 7.20
C GLU A 125 -3.47 -17.86 8.63
N GLU A 126 -2.41 -18.60 8.93
CA GLU A 126 -1.69 -18.52 10.20
C GLU A 126 -1.10 -17.12 10.45
N ARG A 127 -0.43 -16.55 9.44
CA ARG A 127 0.14 -15.20 9.53
C ARG A 127 -0.93 -14.13 9.67
N LYS A 128 -2.02 -14.25 8.92
CA LYS A 128 -3.19 -13.35 9.05
C LYS A 128 -3.75 -13.42 10.47
N GLY A 129 -3.89 -14.61 11.02
CA GLY A 129 -4.36 -14.82 12.40
C GLY A 129 -3.43 -14.19 13.45
N VAL A 130 -2.11 -14.31 13.26
CA VAL A 130 -1.12 -13.66 14.14
C VAL A 130 -1.20 -12.15 14.04
N LEU A 131 -1.22 -11.58 12.84
CA LEU A 131 -1.32 -10.14 12.64
C LEU A 131 -2.60 -9.58 13.28
N ASN A 132 -3.73 -10.23 13.09
CA ASN A 132 -5.00 -9.81 13.70
C ASN A 132 -4.95 -9.83 15.23
N ARG A 133 -4.27 -10.79 15.86
CA ARG A 133 -4.08 -10.80 17.31
C ARG A 133 -3.23 -9.62 17.78
N LEU A 134 -2.12 -9.33 17.08
CA LEU A 134 -1.26 -8.19 17.41
C LEU A 134 -2.02 -6.85 17.28
N LEU A 135 -2.85 -6.71 16.24
CA LEU A 135 -3.68 -5.51 16.08
C LEU A 135 -4.67 -5.34 17.23
N LYS A 136 -5.26 -6.43 17.74
CA LYS A 136 -6.13 -6.39 18.92
C LYS A 136 -5.37 -6.00 20.21
N GLU A 137 -4.14 -6.46 20.38
CA GLU A 137 -3.28 -6.10 21.52
C GLU A 137 -2.95 -4.61 21.57
N LEU A 138 -2.90 -3.93 20.41
CA LEU A 138 -2.69 -2.49 20.31
C LEU A 138 -3.87 -1.65 20.81
N GLY A 139 -5.02 -2.28 21.04
CA GLY A 139 -6.26 -1.63 21.41
C GLY A 139 -7.07 -1.15 20.20
N GLU A 140 -8.38 -1.03 20.44
CA GLU A 140 -9.39 -0.81 19.40
C GLU A 140 -9.09 0.40 18.51
N ARG A 141 -8.66 1.52 19.09
CA ARG A 141 -8.38 2.74 18.32
C ARG A 141 -7.21 2.58 17.34
N CYS A 142 -6.15 1.88 17.75
CA CYS A 142 -5.03 1.58 16.86
C CYS A 142 -5.42 0.58 15.78
N GLN A 143 -6.21 -0.42 16.12
CA GLN A 143 -6.74 -1.38 15.17
C GLN A 143 -7.54 -0.67 14.08
N GLN A 144 -8.53 0.16 14.44
CA GLN A 144 -9.36 0.92 13.50
C GLN A 144 -8.53 1.82 12.57
N ILE A 145 -7.56 2.58 13.13
CA ILE A 145 -6.70 3.44 12.32
C ILE A 145 -5.88 2.62 11.30
N LEU A 146 -5.26 1.52 11.74
CA LEU A 146 -4.40 0.71 10.88
C LEU A 146 -5.22 -0.07 9.84
N GLU A 147 -6.44 -0.50 10.16
CA GLU A 147 -7.36 -1.14 9.24
C GLU A 147 -7.84 -0.15 8.15
N LEU A 148 -8.28 1.05 8.53
CA LEU A 148 -8.68 2.08 7.56
C LEU A 148 -7.50 2.48 6.67
N TRP A 149 -6.30 2.64 7.25
CA TRP A 149 -5.10 2.93 6.48
C TRP A 149 -4.74 1.78 5.52
N LYS A 150 -4.85 0.53 5.96
CA LYS A 150 -4.69 -0.66 5.12
C LYS A 150 -5.68 -0.66 3.95
N LEU A 151 -6.90 -0.19 4.17
CA LEU A 151 -7.94 -0.04 3.15
C LEU A 151 -7.74 1.22 2.29
N SER A 152 -6.57 1.88 2.38
CA SER A 152 -6.19 3.05 1.59
C SER A 152 -7.05 4.29 1.80
N TYR A 153 -7.68 4.43 2.98
CA TYR A 153 -8.33 5.68 3.36
C TYR A 153 -7.30 6.79 3.53
N SER A 154 -7.62 7.99 3.08
CA SER A 154 -6.81 9.19 3.30
C SER A 154 -6.80 9.59 4.79
N MET A 155 -5.84 10.39 5.20
CA MET A 155 -5.81 10.89 6.59
C MET A 155 -7.00 11.81 6.91
N GLU A 156 -7.55 12.48 5.92
CA GLU A 156 -8.75 13.28 5.98
C GLU A 156 -9.97 12.41 6.33
N GLU A 157 -10.18 11.33 5.57
CA GLU A 157 -11.27 10.38 5.78
C GLU A 157 -11.13 9.63 7.12
N ILE A 158 -9.90 9.25 7.49
CA ILE A 158 -9.63 8.62 8.79
C ILE A 158 -9.91 9.60 9.93
N ALA A 159 -9.55 10.87 9.77
CA ALA A 159 -9.85 11.89 10.77
C ALA A 159 -11.35 12.07 10.98
N GLU A 160 -12.10 12.16 9.89
CA GLU A 160 -13.56 12.28 9.91
C GLU A 160 -14.21 11.03 10.53
N THR A 161 -13.86 9.84 10.05
CA THR A 161 -14.45 8.56 10.49
C THR A 161 -14.20 8.30 11.98
N LEU A 162 -12.99 8.60 12.47
CA LEU A 162 -12.60 8.29 13.85
C LEU A 162 -12.67 9.51 14.79
N GLY A 163 -13.21 10.65 14.32
CA GLY A 163 -13.42 11.84 15.15
C GLY A 163 -12.11 12.50 15.61
N PHE A 164 -11.09 12.55 14.76
CA PHE A 164 -9.91 13.36 15.05
C PHE A 164 -10.14 14.82 14.71
N SER A 165 -9.53 15.73 15.47
CA SER A 165 -9.66 17.17 15.25
C SER A 165 -8.99 17.67 13.96
N SER A 166 -8.10 16.89 13.36
CA SER A 166 -7.46 17.20 12.08
C SER A 166 -6.81 15.97 11.45
N PRO A 167 -6.56 15.99 10.12
CA PRO A 167 -5.80 14.95 9.42
C PRO A 167 -4.39 14.74 9.99
N ASP A 168 -3.75 15.79 10.48
CA ASP A 168 -2.43 15.70 11.12
C ASP A 168 -2.46 14.93 12.45
N MET A 169 -3.55 15.05 13.21
CA MET A 169 -3.74 14.25 14.42
C MET A 169 -3.95 12.77 14.09
N ALA A 170 -4.73 12.47 13.04
CA ALA A 170 -4.89 11.11 12.53
C ALA A 170 -3.54 10.53 12.06
N ARG A 171 -2.74 11.32 11.32
CA ARG A 171 -1.40 10.92 10.86
C ARG A 171 -0.45 10.62 12.02
N LYS A 172 -0.41 11.47 13.05
CA LYS A 172 0.39 11.25 14.26
C LYS A 172 -0.08 10.01 15.04
N ALA A 173 -1.38 9.80 15.14
CA ALA A 173 -1.94 8.62 15.80
C ALA A 173 -1.60 7.35 15.02
N LYS A 174 -1.78 7.34 13.69
CA LYS A 174 -1.39 6.22 12.82
C LYS A 174 0.08 5.87 12.98
N TYR A 175 0.95 6.89 12.98
CA TYR A 175 2.39 6.68 13.15
C TYR A 175 2.70 6.01 14.49
N ARG A 176 2.16 6.49 15.60
CA ARG A 176 2.35 5.86 16.93
C ARG A 176 1.87 4.42 16.95
N CYS A 177 0.66 4.14 16.44
CA CYS A 177 0.13 2.79 16.38
C CYS A 177 1.00 1.86 15.52
N HIS A 178 1.53 2.36 14.41
CA HIS A 178 2.43 1.59 13.54
C HIS A 178 3.77 1.30 14.24
N VAL A 179 4.37 2.28 14.91
CA VAL A 179 5.61 2.08 15.70
C VAL A 179 5.39 1.05 16.80
N SER A 180 4.30 1.16 17.57
CA SER A 180 3.98 0.19 18.62
C SER A 180 3.76 -1.23 18.06
N LEU A 181 3.14 -1.37 16.88
CA LEU A 181 3.02 -2.66 16.20
C LEU A 181 4.39 -3.26 15.87
N LEU A 182 5.29 -2.45 15.31
CA LEU A 182 6.65 -2.89 14.99
C LEU A 182 7.45 -3.27 16.23
N GLU A 183 7.29 -2.56 17.34
CA GLU A 183 7.92 -2.90 18.62
C GLU A 183 7.43 -4.24 19.16
N ILE A 184 6.12 -4.51 19.11
CA ILE A 184 5.55 -5.81 19.52
C ILE A 184 6.13 -6.93 18.65
N ILE A 185 6.21 -6.73 17.33
CA ILE A 185 6.77 -7.73 16.41
C ILE A 185 8.26 -8.00 16.74
N ARG A 186 9.07 -6.95 16.90
CA ARG A 186 10.52 -7.07 17.20
C ARG A 186 10.79 -7.73 18.54
N ASN A 187 9.94 -7.47 19.54
CA ASN A 187 10.07 -8.07 20.86
C ASN A 187 9.62 -9.54 20.91
N ASN A 188 9.07 -10.06 19.80
CA ASN A 188 8.64 -11.44 19.70
C ASN A 188 9.32 -12.16 18.51
N PRO A 189 10.50 -12.76 18.70
CA PRO A 189 11.30 -13.33 17.60
C PRO A 189 10.55 -14.40 16.78
N HIS A 190 9.65 -15.13 17.42
CA HIS A 190 8.82 -16.13 16.72
C HIS A 190 7.84 -15.46 15.74
N VAL A 191 7.22 -14.37 16.17
CA VAL A 191 6.30 -13.58 15.33
C VAL A 191 7.07 -12.90 14.20
N GLU A 192 8.24 -12.32 14.50
CA GLU A 192 9.09 -11.68 13.49
C GLU A 192 9.50 -12.69 12.41
N GLN A 193 9.96 -13.89 12.81
CA GLN A 193 10.32 -14.94 11.87
C GLN A 193 9.13 -15.44 11.05
N LEU A 194 7.95 -15.51 11.64
CA LEU A 194 6.73 -15.94 10.95
C LEU A 194 6.28 -14.91 9.90
N LEU A 195 6.39 -13.62 10.22
CA LEU A 195 5.95 -12.53 9.34
C LEU A 195 6.98 -12.16 8.27
N SER A 196 8.27 -12.48 8.44
CA SER A 196 9.37 -12.18 7.51
C SER A 196 9.60 -13.24 6.42
N ARG A 197 8.94 -14.38 6.48
CA ARG A 197 9.01 -15.46 5.48
C ARG A 197 7.94 -15.30 4.42
#